data_89a5353c25474d0f2190ce382bd74e48
#
_entry.id   89a5353c25474d0f2190ce382bd74e48
#
_cell.length_a   1.000
_cell.length_b   1.000
_cell.length_c   1.000
_cell.angle_alpha   90.00
_cell.angle_beta   90.00
_cell.angle_gamma   90.00
#
_symmetry.space_group_name_H-M   'P 1'
#
loop_
_entity.id
_entity.type
_entity.pdbx_description
1 polymer ?
#
loop_
_entity_poly.entity_id
_entity_poly.type
_entity_poly.pdbx_seq_one_letter_code
_entity_poly.pdbx_strand_id
1 'polypeptide(L)'
;MKKSLQLFCILFISYSFAQNSILQSGPMVGYCEMTEAVIWLQTNKKTSVKIAYFAIDNPTKIFYSNIYSSSKEVGFTHHIILDQLSPGKKYKYNVFINDKKITLPYETSFTSKKLWEWREDAPDFTVALGSCSYFNETPLDRPGKPYGSNYTIFESIAKKNPDIMLWTGDNIYLREADWDSKTGIYHRYTHSRSTKEIQPLLAKNQNFAIWDDHD
;
A
#
# COMPACT_ATOMS: atom_id res chain seq x y z
N MET A 1 5.30 1.91 -67.51
CA MET A 1 6.05 1.38 -66.35
C MET A 1 5.37 1.80 -65.09
N LYS A 2 4.56 0.94 -64.44
CA LYS A 2 3.86 1.19 -63.15
C LYS A 2 4.77 0.69 -62.01
N LYS A 3 5.29 1.58 -61.19
CA LYS A 3 6.02 1.23 -59.99
C LYS A 3 5.01 0.89 -58.89
N SER A 4 4.94 -0.36 -58.46
CA SER A 4 4.19 -0.83 -57.33
C SER A 4 4.98 -0.49 -56.05
N LEU A 5 4.39 0.34 -55.17
CA LEU A 5 4.92 0.68 -53.86
C LEU A 5 4.37 -0.35 -52.87
N GLN A 6 5.18 -1.31 -52.46
CA GLN A 6 4.81 -2.26 -51.36
C GLN A 6 4.99 -1.57 -50.02
N LEU A 7 3.87 -1.29 -49.37
CA LEU A 7 3.83 -0.77 -47.98
C LEU A 7 4.07 -1.91 -47.01
N PHE A 8 5.23 -1.91 -46.36
CA PHE A 8 5.61 -2.92 -45.35
C PHE A 8 5.08 -2.45 -43.99
N CYS A 9 3.91 -2.95 -43.59
CA CYS A 9 3.37 -2.72 -42.24
C CYS A 9 4.13 -3.57 -41.22
N ILE A 10 5.03 -2.95 -40.45
CA ILE A 10 5.67 -3.58 -39.29
C ILE A 10 4.68 -3.54 -38.13
N LEU A 11 4.03 -4.67 -37.84
CA LEU A 11 3.22 -4.86 -36.64
C LEU A 11 4.15 -4.98 -35.43
N PHE A 12 4.27 -3.91 -34.66
CA PHE A 12 4.85 -3.96 -33.31
C PHE A 12 3.87 -4.71 -32.38
N ILE A 13 4.07 -5.98 -32.17
CA ILE A 13 3.39 -6.76 -31.14
C ILE A 13 4.00 -6.37 -29.81
N SER A 14 3.35 -5.43 -29.09
CA SER A 14 3.70 -5.14 -27.70
C SER A 14 3.26 -6.30 -26.82
N TYR A 15 4.16 -7.19 -26.48
CA TYR A 15 3.95 -8.18 -25.44
C TYR A 15 3.90 -7.45 -24.09
N SER A 16 2.71 -7.07 -23.65
CA SER A 16 2.48 -6.71 -22.23
C SER A 16 2.60 -8.01 -21.42
N PHE A 17 3.80 -8.31 -20.92
CA PHE A 17 3.94 -9.27 -19.86
C PHE A 17 3.25 -8.69 -18.63
N ALA A 18 2.05 -9.16 -18.33
CA ALA A 18 1.47 -9.02 -16.99
C ALA A 18 2.40 -9.80 -16.06
N GLN A 19 3.42 -9.11 -15.54
CA GLN A 19 4.32 -9.67 -14.55
C GLN A 19 3.46 -9.90 -13.31
N ASN A 20 3.14 -11.16 -13.00
CA ASN A 20 2.51 -11.53 -11.74
C ASN A 20 3.41 -10.99 -10.62
N SER A 21 3.08 -9.83 -10.12
CA SER A 21 3.85 -9.17 -9.08
C SER A 21 3.85 -10.04 -7.83
N ILE A 22 5.03 -10.34 -7.29
CA ILE A 22 5.15 -11.05 -6.02
C ILE A 22 4.55 -10.21 -4.89
N LEU A 23 4.62 -8.89 -5.00
CA LEU A 23 3.93 -7.97 -4.11
C LEU A 23 2.43 -8.00 -4.41
N GLN A 24 1.63 -8.47 -3.47
CA GLN A 24 0.18 -8.60 -3.57
C GLN A 24 -0.53 -7.31 -3.17
N SER A 25 -0.12 -6.71 -2.05
CA SER A 25 -0.76 -5.52 -1.48
C SER A 25 0.26 -4.66 -0.74
N GLY A 26 0.04 -3.36 -0.70
CA GLY A 26 0.94 -2.41 -0.04
C GLY A 26 2.10 -1.98 -0.95
N PRO A 27 3.12 -1.36 -0.37
CA PRO A 27 3.34 -1.12 1.07
C PRO A 27 2.32 -0.17 1.69
N MET A 28 2.07 -0.32 2.99
CA MET A 28 1.25 0.56 3.79
C MET A 28 2.05 1.08 4.97
N VAL A 29 2.07 2.39 5.16
CA VAL A 29 2.64 2.99 6.37
C VAL A 29 1.65 2.80 7.51
N GLY A 30 2.07 2.08 8.54
CA GLY A 30 1.33 1.96 9.79
C GLY A 30 1.58 3.17 10.68
N TYR A 31 1.98 2.94 11.94
CA TYR A 31 2.42 4.04 12.79
C TYR A 31 3.79 4.56 12.37
N CYS A 32 4.03 5.82 12.68
CA CYS A 32 5.33 6.46 12.52
C CYS A 32 5.60 7.32 13.75
N GLU A 33 6.57 6.91 14.56
CA GLU A 33 7.01 7.58 15.77
C GLU A 33 8.28 8.42 15.51
N MET A 34 8.90 8.94 16.57
CA MET A 34 10.08 9.80 16.46
C MET A 34 11.29 9.06 15.91
N THR A 35 11.46 7.79 16.31
CA THR A 35 12.66 6.98 16.02
C THR A 35 12.36 5.67 15.33
N GLU A 36 11.07 5.34 15.16
CA GLU A 36 10.62 4.08 14.60
C GLU A 36 9.37 4.27 13.73
N ALA A 37 9.26 3.46 12.69
CA ALA A 37 8.03 3.34 11.88
C ALA A 37 7.81 1.88 11.49
N VAL A 38 6.57 1.52 11.18
CA VAL A 38 6.23 0.20 10.64
C VAL A 38 5.70 0.33 9.22
N ILE A 39 6.21 -0.54 8.35
CA ILE A 39 5.68 -0.72 6.99
C ILE A 39 5.08 -2.11 6.90
N TRP A 40 3.80 -2.15 6.57
CA TRP A 40 3.10 -3.40 6.26
C TRP A 40 3.10 -3.65 4.76
N LEU A 41 3.25 -4.90 4.35
CA LEU A 41 2.96 -5.35 3.00
C LEU A 41 2.56 -6.83 2.97
N GLN A 42 1.96 -7.25 1.87
CA GLN A 42 1.60 -8.65 1.63
C GLN A 42 2.21 -9.14 0.33
N THR A 43 2.75 -10.36 0.36
CA THR A 43 3.22 -11.07 -0.83
C THR A 43 2.25 -12.21 -1.18
N ASN A 44 2.30 -12.73 -2.42
CA ASN A 44 1.43 -13.83 -2.84
C ASN A 44 2.00 -15.22 -2.53
N LYS A 45 3.21 -15.26 -1.96
CA LYS A 45 3.88 -16.49 -1.52
C LYS A 45 4.99 -16.16 -0.51
N LYS A 46 5.53 -17.20 0.13
CA LYS A 46 6.70 -17.05 1.02
C LYS A 46 7.87 -16.41 0.29
N THR A 47 8.38 -15.31 0.86
CA THR A 47 9.51 -14.52 0.33
C THR A 47 10.31 -13.92 1.48
N SER A 48 11.52 -13.46 1.19
CA SER A 48 12.25 -12.54 2.05
C SER A 48 11.96 -11.10 1.62
N VAL A 49 11.73 -10.22 2.60
CA VAL A 49 11.44 -8.80 2.36
C VAL A 49 12.34 -7.96 3.25
N LYS A 50 12.87 -6.87 2.71
CA LYS A 50 13.54 -5.80 3.46
C LYS A 50 13.18 -4.44 2.86
N ILE A 51 13.30 -3.40 3.67
CA ILE A 51 13.10 -2.01 3.26
C ILE A 51 14.44 -1.28 3.33
N ALA A 52 14.78 -0.56 2.27
CA ALA A 52 15.83 0.45 2.30
C ALA A 52 15.17 1.83 2.44
N TYR A 53 15.66 2.69 3.34
CA TYR A 53 15.08 4.00 3.58
C TYR A 53 16.14 5.05 3.88
N PHE A 54 15.83 6.29 3.58
CA PHE A 54 16.76 7.42 3.77
C PHE A 54 15.98 8.72 3.99
N ALA A 55 16.53 9.62 4.78
CA ALA A 55 15.98 10.95 4.94
C ALA A 55 16.19 11.76 3.64
N ILE A 56 15.17 12.53 3.23
CA ILE A 56 15.20 13.28 1.96
C ILE A 56 16.32 14.35 1.97
N ASP A 57 16.62 14.90 3.13
CA ASP A 57 17.69 15.89 3.31
C ASP A 57 19.09 15.25 3.40
N ASN A 58 19.19 13.92 3.47
CA ASN A 58 20.45 13.19 3.44
C ASN A 58 20.32 11.87 2.66
N PRO A 59 20.13 11.93 1.34
CA PRO A 59 19.83 10.74 0.51
C PRO A 59 21.02 9.78 0.36
N THR A 60 22.22 10.20 0.74
CA THR A 60 23.43 9.35 0.68
C THR A 60 23.53 8.37 1.85
N LYS A 61 22.87 8.67 2.98
CA LYS A 61 22.83 7.79 4.15
C LYS A 61 21.61 6.86 4.07
N ILE A 62 21.82 5.66 3.55
CA ILE A 62 20.77 4.65 3.39
C ILE A 62 20.82 3.69 4.58
N PHE A 63 19.65 3.49 5.18
CA PHE A 63 19.41 2.49 6.22
C PHE A 63 18.66 1.31 5.64
N TYR A 64 18.76 0.16 6.28
CA TYR A 64 18.04 -1.06 5.90
C TYR A 64 17.35 -1.64 7.13
N SER A 65 16.13 -2.11 6.94
CA SER A 65 15.46 -2.94 7.94
C SER A 65 16.13 -4.30 8.06
N ASN A 66 15.79 -5.06 9.10
CA ASN A 66 16.02 -6.49 9.12
C ASN A 66 15.34 -7.17 7.92
N ILE A 67 15.75 -8.40 7.63
CA ILE A 67 15.07 -9.25 6.63
C ILE A 67 13.92 -9.97 7.32
N TYR A 68 12.72 -9.82 6.77
CA TYR A 68 11.50 -10.47 7.25
C TYR A 68 11.08 -11.58 6.30
N SER A 69 10.55 -12.64 6.85
CA SER A 69 9.94 -13.73 6.08
C SER A 69 8.57 -14.02 6.64
N SER A 70 7.62 -14.32 5.79
CA SER A 70 6.25 -14.65 6.20
C SER A 70 5.86 -16.06 5.79
N SER A 71 4.72 -16.52 6.27
CA SER A 71 4.19 -17.83 6.00
C SER A 71 2.71 -17.76 5.58
N LYS A 72 2.19 -18.87 5.08
CA LYS A 72 0.78 -19.00 4.68
C LYS A 72 -0.17 -18.81 5.86
N GLU A 73 0.23 -19.22 7.05
CA GLU A 73 -0.57 -19.14 8.29
C GLU A 73 -0.90 -17.70 8.69
N VAL A 74 -0.08 -16.73 8.25
CA VAL A 74 -0.29 -15.30 8.43
C VAL A 74 -0.62 -14.58 7.12
N GLY A 75 -1.13 -15.31 6.12
CA GLY A 75 -1.54 -14.73 4.83
C GLY A 75 -0.40 -14.07 4.05
N PHE A 76 0.86 -14.49 4.27
CA PHE A 76 2.06 -13.90 3.68
C PHE A 76 2.22 -12.39 3.96
N THR A 77 1.69 -11.91 5.08
CA THR A 77 1.86 -10.51 5.51
C THR A 77 3.20 -10.29 6.20
N HIS A 78 3.71 -9.07 6.11
CA HIS A 78 4.95 -8.62 6.73
C HIS A 78 4.69 -7.33 7.49
N HIS A 79 5.18 -7.22 8.72
CA HIS A 79 5.25 -5.99 9.50
C HIS A 79 6.73 -5.67 9.71
N ILE A 80 7.22 -4.67 9.01
CA ILE A 80 8.64 -4.38 8.89
C ILE A 80 8.94 -3.12 9.69
N ILE A 81 9.74 -3.25 10.73
CA ILE A 81 10.16 -2.15 11.59
C ILE A 81 11.35 -1.44 10.97
N LEU A 82 11.28 -0.10 10.96
CA LEU A 82 12.33 0.82 10.58
C LEU A 82 12.74 1.60 11.83
N ASP A 83 13.86 1.26 12.47
CA ASP A 83 14.23 1.66 13.83
C ASP A 83 15.39 2.68 13.91
N GLN A 84 15.83 3.21 12.79
CA GLN A 84 16.93 4.19 12.73
C GLN A 84 16.45 5.54 12.18
N LEU A 85 15.33 6.03 12.71
CA LEU A 85 14.78 7.32 12.33
C LEU A 85 15.34 8.42 13.24
N SER A 86 15.32 9.64 12.71
CA SER A 86 15.50 10.88 13.48
C SER A 86 14.17 11.64 13.54
N PRO A 87 13.83 12.29 14.65
CA PRO A 87 12.58 13.05 14.78
C PRO A 87 12.42 14.14 13.73
N GLY A 88 11.19 14.33 13.25
CA GLY A 88 10.82 15.43 12.36
C GLY A 88 11.42 15.36 10.96
N LYS A 89 11.81 14.17 10.50
CA LYS A 89 12.40 13.98 9.17
C LYS A 89 11.43 13.29 8.21
N LYS A 90 11.45 13.72 6.96
CA LYS A 90 10.75 13.05 5.87
C LYS A 90 11.67 12.02 5.24
N TYR A 91 11.18 10.79 5.12
CA TYR A 91 11.89 9.65 4.56
C TYR A 91 11.26 9.20 3.24
N LYS A 92 12.11 8.72 2.33
CA LYS A 92 11.71 7.86 1.22
C LYS A 92 12.14 6.44 1.51
N TYR A 93 11.38 5.47 1.00
CA TYR A 93 11.73 4.07 1.17
C TYR A 93 11.53 3.25 -0.11
N ASN A 94 12.25 2.14 -0.21
CA ASN A 94 12.18 1.20 -1.32
C ASN A 94 11.97 -0.21 -0.78
N VAL A 95 11.06 -0.95 -1.40
CA VAL A 95 10.78 -2.34 -1.07
C VAL A 95 11.70 -3.25 -1.85
N PHE A 96 12.32 -4.23 -1.17
CA PHE A 96 13.09 -5.31 -1.79
C PHE A 96 12.43 -6.64 -1.44
N ILE A 97 12.16 -7.45 -2.46
CA ILE A 97 11.63 -8.82 -2.32
C ILE A 97 12.64 -9.77 -2.96
N ASN A 98 13.13 -10.74 -2.18
CA ASN A 98 14.21 -11.65 -2.59
C ASN A 98 15.41 -10.88 -3.18
N ASP A 99 15.85 -9.84 -2.48
CA ASP A 99 16.93 -8.91 -2.83
C ASP A 99 16.74 -8.09 -4.12
N LYS A 100 15.58 -8.18 -4.76
CA LYS A 100 15.24 -7.37 -5.92
C LYS A 100 14.39 -6.18 -5.53
N LYS A 101 14.81 -4.97 -5.93
CA LYS A 101 14.02 -3.75 -5.75
C LYS A 101 12.73 -3.85 -6.56
N ILE A 102 11.61 -3.56 -5.92
CA ILE A 102 10.29 -3.46 -6.55
C ILE A 102 10.08 -2.02 -7.04
N THR A 103 9.77 -1.89 -8.33
CA THR A 103 9.36 -0.58 -8.90
C THR A 103 7.87 -0.41 -8.72
N LEU A 104 7.48 0.67 -8.03
CA LEU A 104 6.09 1.03 -7.80
C LEU A 104 5.72 2.26 -8.63
N PRO A 105 4.48 2.36 -9.15
CA PRO A 105 4.03 3.50 -9.95
C PRO A 105 3.64 4.72 -9.09
N TYR A 106 3.92 4.70 -7.80
CA TYR A 106 3.61 5.75 -6.83
C TYR A 106 4.78 5.96 -5.88
N GLU A 107 4.78 7.12 -5.24
CA GLU A 107 5.80 7.48 -4.26
C GLU A 107 5.60 6.72 -2.95
N THR A 108 6.73 6.31 -2.35
CA THR A 108 6.78 5.67 -1.04
C THR A 108 7.55 6.60 -0.08
N SER A 109 6.85 7.17 0.88
CA SER A 109 7.44 8.11 1.83
C SER A 109 6.64 8.15 3.14
N PHE A 110 7.26 8.66 4.20
CA PHE A 110 6.62 8.96 5.47
C PHE A 110 7.38 10.05 6.20
N THR A 111 6.78 10.63 7.24
CA THR A 111 7.42 11.64 8.09
C THR A 111 7.41 11.14 9.53
N SER A 112 8.58 11.12 10.18
CA SER A 112 8.69 10.79 11.60
C SER A 112 8.12 11.92 12.46
N LYS A 113 7.54 11.58 13.62
CA LYS A 113 7.02 12.56 14.57
C LYS A 113 8.11 13.55 14.99
N LYS A 114 7.72 14.80 15.10
CA LYS A 114 8.59 15.89 15.53
C LYS A 114 8.74 15.88 17.06
N LEU A 115 9.95 16.14 17.54
CA LEU A 115 10.21 16.32 18.96
C LEU A 115 9.98 17.80 19.32
N TRP A 116 8.73 18.18 19.52
CA TRP A 116 8.29 19.57 19.69
C TRP A 116 8.08 19.98 21.16
N GLU A 117 7.59 19.06 22.00
CA GLU A 117 7.28 19.34 23.40
C GLU A 117 8.43 20.06 24.12
N TRP A 118 8.14 21.13 24.83
CA TRP A 118 9.09 21.97 25.56
C TRP A 118 10.12 22.73 24.70
N ARG A 119 10.00 22.70 23.34
CA ARG A 119 10.97 23.29 22.40
C ARG A 119 10.37 24.29 21.44
N GLU A 120 9.18 24.03 20.97
CA GLU A 120 8.48 24.81 19.96
C GLU A 120 6.98 24.52 20.01
N ASP A 121 6.17 25.25 19.25
CA ASP A 121 4.75 25.00 19.13
C ASP A 121 4.46 23.63 18.53
N ALA A 122 3.30 23.05 18.92
CA ALA A 122 2.82 21.79 18.38
C ALA A 122 2.70 21.87 16.84
N PRO A 123 3.18 20.89 16.11
CA PRO A 123 3.07 20.91 14.64
C PRO A 123 1.62 20.75 14.20
N ASP A 124 1.21 21.48 13.19
CA ASP A 124 -0.04 21.24 12.48
C ASP A 124 0.02 19.90 11.77
N PHE A 125 -1.13 19.24 11.65
CA PHE A 125 -1.28 18.01 10.89
C PHE A 125 -2.67 17.93 10.25
N THR A 126 -2.77 17.16 9.18
CA THR A 126 -4.03 16.96 8.46
C THR A 126 -4.48 15.51 8.58
N VAL A 127 -5.77 15.31 8.81
CA VAL A 127 -6.38 13.98 8.92
C VAL A 127 -7.43 13.83 7.82
N ALA A 128 -7.30 12.76 7.04
CA ALA A 128 -8.41 12.24 6.26
C ALA A 128 -9.14 11.19 7.11
N LEU A 129 -10.45 11.28 7.13
CA LEU A 129 -11.32 10.38 7.91
C LEU A 129 -12.33 9.74 6.97
N GLY A 130 -12.52 8.42 7.08
CA GLY A 130 -13.48 7.67 6.28
C GLY A 130 -13.84 6.34 6.89
N SER A 131 -15.01 5.83 6.50
CA SER A 131 -15.52 4.51 6.88
C SER A 131 -16.20 3.85 5.68
N CYS A 132 -16.72 2.63 5.87
CA CYS A 132 -17.57 1.94 4.91
C CYS A 132 -16.91 1.71 3.54
N SER A 133 -15.72 1.14 3.55
CA SER A 133 -14.91 0.87 2.35
C SER A 133 -15.36 -0.40 1.65
N TYR A 134 -16.35 -0.30 0.75
CA TYR A 134 -16.85 -1.46 0.00
C TYR A 134 -16.12 -1.65 -1.34
N PHE A 135 -15.44 -2.78 -1.49
CA PHE A 135 -14.79 -3.19 -2.74
C PHE A 135 -15.57 -4.34 -3.37
N ASN A 136 -16.10 -4.12 -4.58
CA ASN A 136 -16.93 -5.11 -5.27
C ASN A 136 -16.13 -6.34 -5.71
N GLU A 137 -16.76 -7.50 -5.58
CA GLU A 137 -16.26 -8.77 -6.09
C GLU A 137 -17.44 -9.53 -6.73
N THR A 138 -17.65 -9.32 -8.02
CA THR A 138 -18.84 -9.74 -8.75
C THR A 138 -19.32 -11.17 -8.49
N PRO A 139 -18.45 -12.19 -8.36
CA PRO A 139 -18.90 -13.55 -8.10
C PRO A 139 -19.53 -13.78 -6.72
N LEU A 140 -19.22 -12.90 -5.74
CA LEU A 140 -19.64 -13.04 -4.35
C LEU A 140 -20.60 -11.94 -3.90
N ASP A 141 -20.73 -10.88 -4.66
CA ASP A 141 -21.64 -9.79 -4.38
C ASP A 141 -23.08 -10.12 -4.80
N ARG A 142 -24.02 -9.42 -4.19
CA ARG A 142 -25.45 -9.52 -4.57
C ARG A 142 -25.63 -9.14 -6.03
N PRO A 143 -26.51 -9.85 -6.78
CA PRO A 143 -26.81 -9.48 -8.17
C PRO A 143 -27.32 -8.05 -8.28
N GLY A 144 -26.92 -7.36 -9.34
CA GLY A 144 -27.37 -6.01 -9.62
C GLY A 144 -26.23 -5.04 -9.90
N LYS A 145 -26.48 -3.74 -9.71
CA LYS A 145 -25.47 -2.71 -9.92
C LYS A 145 -24.43 -2.75 -8.78
N PRO A 146 -23.13 -2.83 -9.09
CA PRO A 146 -22.06 -2.77 -8.10
C PRO A 146 -22.13 -1.49 -7.26
N TYR A 147 -21.74 -1.61 -5.99
CA TYR A 147 -21.59 -0.43 -5.11
C TYR A 147 -20.32 0.35 -5.46
N GLY A 148 -20.38 1.66 -5.22
CA GLY A 148 -19.28 2.56 -5.58
C GLY A 148 -19.15 2.69 -7.10
N SER A 149 -17.97 3.09 -7.56
CA SER A 149 -17.63 3.19 -8.98
C SER A 149 -16.23 2.63 -9.25
N ASN A 150 -15.27 3.48 -9.58
CA ASN A 150 -13.91 3.09 -9.94
C ASN A 150 -12.87 3.39 -8.83
N TYR A 151 -13.29 3.59 -7.60
CA TYR A 151 -12.44 3.80 -6.40
C TYR A 151 -11.50 5.00 -6.46
N THR A 152 -11.67 5.92 -7.41
CA THR A 152 -10.82 7.13 -7.59
C THR A 152 -10.87 8.08 -6.39
N ILE A 153 -11.81 7.88 -5.46
CA ILE A 153 -11.85 8.59 -4.19
C ILE A 153 -10.54 8.44 -3.41
N PHE A 154 -9.94 7.23 -3.40
CA PHE A 154 -8.69 6.98 -2.70
C PHE A 154 -7.51 7.73 -3.33
N GLU A 155 -7.47 7.80 -4.65
CA GLU A 155 -6.47 8.64 -5.35
C GLU A 155 -6.69 10.13 -5.07
N SER A 156 -7.94 10.56 -4.96
CA SER A 156 -8.28 11.95 -4.64
C SER A 156 -7.85 12.32 -3.22
N ILE A 157 -8.03 11.42 -2.25
CA ILE A 157 -7.54 11.57 -0.88
C ILE A 157 -6.00 11.61 -0.89
N ALA A 158 -5.35 10.67 -1.58
CA ALA A 158 -3.88 10.62 -1.68
C ALA A 158 -3.29 11.92 -2.27
N LYS A 159 -3.96 12.54 -3.24
CA LYS A 159 -3.57 13.85 -3.81
C LYS A 159 -3.65 15.01 -2.82
N LYS A 160 -4.53 14.93 -1.81
CA LYS A 160 -4.60 15.91 -0.70
C LYS A 160 -3.42 15.76 0.26
N ASN A 161 -2.71 14.63 0.17
CA ASN A 161 -1.52 14.32 0.97
C ASN A 161 -1.74 14.52 2.49
N PRO A 162 -2.77 13.91 3.10
CA PRO A 162 -2.96 14.01 4.55
C PRO A 162 -1.80 13.33 5.28
N ASP A 163 -1.54 13.76 6.51
CA ASP A 163 -0.54 13.12 7.37
C ASP A 163 -1.04 11.77 7.90
N ILE A 164 -2.34 11.71 8.18
CA ILE A 164 -3.00 10.54 8.75
C ILE A 164 -4.24 10.19 7.91
N MET A 165 -4.42 8.90 7.63
CA MET A 165 -5.69 8.32 7.22
C MET A 165 -6.28 7.55 8.40
N LEU A 166 -7.44 7.99 8.88
CA LEU A 166 -8.18 7.34 9.96
C LEU A 166 -9.39 6.60 9.38
N TRP A 167 -9.34 5.27 9.44
CA TRP A 167 -10.40 4.38 9.03
C TRP A 167 -11.30 4.12 10.24
N THR A 168 -12.53 4.58 10.18
CA THR A 168 -13.44 4.60 11.35
C THR A 168 -14.46 3.47 11.32
N GLY A 169 -14.01 2.28 10.96
CA GLY A 169 -14.82 1.06 10.89
C GLY A 169 -15.32 0.74 9.49
N ASP A 170 -15.84 -0.46 9.31
CA ASP A 170 -16.23 -1.03 8.03
C ASP A 170 -15.10 -0.94 7.00
N ASN A 171 -13.90 -1.34 7.42
CA ASN A 171 -12.71 -1.30 6.56
C ASN A 171 -12.78 -2.35 5.46
N ILE A 172 -13.57 -3.40 5.70
CA ILE A 172 -13.93 -4.45 4.76
C ILE A 172 -15.40 -4.80 4.95
N TYR A 173 -15.94 -5.56 4.03
CA TYR A 173 -17.26 -6.17 4.12
C TYR A 173 -17.14 -7.65 3.83
N LEU A 174 -17.24 -8.47 4.88
CA LEU A 174 -17.25 -9.93 4.73
C LEU A 174 -18.52 -10.37 4.01
N ARG A 175 -18.40 -11.34 3.10
CA ARG A 175 -19.50 -11.99 2.42
C ARG A 175 -19.74 -13.36 3.05
N GLU A 176 -20.89 -13.97 2.73
CA GLU A 176 -21.25 -15.31 3.21
C GLU A 176 -20.14 -16.35 2.95
N ALA A 177 -19.41 -16.21 1.82
CA ALA A 177 -18.29 -17.08 1.46
C ALA A 177 -17.05 -16.87 2.33
N ASP A 178 -16.94 -15.74 3.02
CA ASP A 178 -15.80 -15.37 3.86
C ASP A 178 -16.01 -15.77 5.33
N TRP A 179 -17.30 -15.89 5.75
CA TRP A 179 -17.66 -16.15 7.14
C TRP A 179 -17.05 -17.46 7.64
N ASP A 180 -16.88 -17.59 8.92
CA ASP A 180 -16.48 -18.80 9.64
C ASP A 180 -15.18 -19.46 9.15
N SER A 181 -14.39 -18.77 8.31
CA SER A 181 -13.11 -19.30 7.85
C SER A 181 -11.99 -18.25 7.86
N LYS A 182 -10.85 -18.62 8.45
CA LYS A 182 -9.65 -17.77 8.45
C LYS A 182 -9.18 -17.44 7.03
N THR A 183 -9.31 -18.37 6.10
CA THR A 183 -8.93 -18.15 4.69
C THR A 183 -9.88 -17.20 3.98
N GLY A 184 -11.16 -17.21 4.30
CA GLY A 184 -12.16 -16.25 3.79
C GLY A 184 -11.85 -14.84 4.28
N ILE A 185 -11.60 -14.68 5.58
CA ILE A 185 -11.20 -13.38 6.15
C ILE A 185 -9.93 -12.86 5.47
N TYR A 186 -8.90 -13.69 5.32
CA TYR A 186 -7.68 -13.29 4.61
C TYR A 186 -7.93 -12.95 3.15
N HIS A 187 -8.82 -13.69 2.47
CA HIS A 187 -9.22 -13.38 1.10
C HIS A 187 -9.82 -11.98 1.02
N ARG A 188 -10.75 -11.65 1.90
CA ARG A 188 -11.43 -10.35 1.90
C ARG A 188 -10.48 -9.19 2.15
N TYR A 189 -9.60 -9.30 3.13
CA TYR A 189 -8.55 -8.30 3.35
C TYR A 189 -7.61 -8.18 2.16
N THR A 190 -7.18 -9.31 1.59
CA THR A 190 -6.33 -9.32 0.38
C THR A 190 -7.01 -8.63 -0.78
N HIS A 191 -8.27 -8.96 -1.06
CA HIS A 191 -9.05 -8.35 -2.14
C HIS A 191 -9.12 -6.83 -1.98
N SER A 192 -9.51 -6.34 -0.81
CA SER A 192 -9.65 -4.91 -0.54
C SER A 192 -8.30 -4.19 -0.62
N ARG A 193 -7.26 -4.73 0.02
CA ARG A 193 -5.94 -4.09 0.10
C ARG A 193 -5.11 -4.19 -1.18
N SER A 194 -5.46 -5.07 -2.13
CA SER A 194 -4.79 -5.14 -3.45
C SER A 194 -5.38 -4.21 -4.51
N THR A 195 -6.47 -3.52 -4.23
CA THR A 195 -7.04 -2.53 -5.15
C THR A 195 -6.01 -1.46 -5.47
N LYS A 196 -5.77 -1.20 -6.76
CA LYS A 196 -4.66 -0.32 -7.20
C LYS A 196 -4.85 1.14 -6.79
N GLU A 197 -6.09 1.61 -6.76
CA GLU A 197 -6.46 3.00 -6.47
C GLU A 197 -6.17 3.39 -5.01
N ILE A 198 -6.15 2.43 -4.09
CA ILE A 198 -5.85 2.70 -2.68
C ILE A 198 -4.34 2.74 -2.40
N GLN A 199 -3.50 2.09 -3.23
CA GLN A 199 -2.07 1.94 -2.96
C GLN A 199 -1.33 3.26 -2.72
N PRO A 200 -1.52 4.33 -3.51
CA PRO A 200 -0.83 5.61 -3.27
C PRO A 200 -1.16 6.22 -1.91
N LEU A 201 -2.38 6.02 -1.41
CA LEU A 201 -2.82 6.49 -0.09
C LEU A 201 -2.11 5.68 1.01
N LEU A 202 -2.12 4.35 0.90
CA LEU A 202 -1.50 3.47 1.88
C LEU A 202 0.02 3.71 2.00
N ALA A 203 0.69 3.99 0.88
CA ALA A 203 2.15 4.05 0.81
C ALA A 203 2.78 5.33 1.41
N LYS A 204 1.99 6.36 1.72
CA LYS A 204 2.51 7.67 2.15
C LYS A 204 1.97 8.16 3.48
N ASN A 205 0.76 7.78 3.81
CA ASN A 205 0.04 8.28 4.96
C ASN A 205 0.08 7.27 6.10
N GLN A 206 0.19 7.73 7.34
CA GLN A 206 0.00 6.87 8.49
C GLN A 206 -1.44 6.36 8.49
N ASN A 207 -1.63 5.05 8.60
CA ASN A 207 -2.94 4.42 8.58
C ASN A 207 -3.29 3.89 9.95
N PHE A 208 -4.36 4.43 10.54
CA PHE A 208 -4.96 3.95 11.78
C PHE A 208 -6.38 3.49 11.49
N ALA A 209 -6.81 2.43 12.15
CA ALA A 209 -8.14 1.87 11.96
C ALA A 209 -8.77 1.46 13.29
N ILE A 210 -10.09 1.55 13.34
CA ILE A 210 -10.93 0.90 14.34
C ILE A 210 -11.83 -0.12 13.63
N TRP A 211 -12.41 -1.04 14.39
CA TRP A 211 -13.37 -2.01 13.89
C TRP A 211 -14.80 -1.50 13.99
N ASP A 212 -15.67 -2.06 13.17
CA ASP A 212 -17.11 -1.96 13.27
C ASP A 212 -17.74 -3.31 12.89
N ASP A 213 -19.04 -3.41 12.76
CA ASP A 213 -19.80 -4.66 12.67
C ASP A 213 -19.53 -5.49 11.40
N HIS A 214 -18.95 -4.91 10.36
CA HIS A 214 -18.57 -5.61 9.12
C HIS A 214 -17.10 -6.07 9.03
N ASP A 215 -16.23 -5.69 9.97
CA ASP A 215 -14.79 -6.02 9.96
C ASP A 215 -14.47 -7.43 10.49
#